data_6baa423c9fce92f6f694e9fc02723df2
#
_entry.id   6baa423c9fce92f6f694e9fc02723df2
#
_cell.length_a   1.000
_cell.length_b   1.000
_cell.length_c   1.000
_cell.angle_alpha   90.00
_cell.angle_beta   90.00
_cell.angle_gamma   90.00
#
_symmetry.space_group_name_H-M   'P 1'
#
loop_
_entity.id
_entity.type
_entity.pdbx_description
1 polymer ?
#
loop_
_entity_poly.entity_id
_entity_poly.type
_entity_poly.pdbx_seq_one_letter_code
_entity_poly.pdbx_strand_id
1 'polypeptide(L)'
;MKHINKLIKILLFLTCFHSIAFSEEKKTTINDHEWNFYSGMFDFSDDGKRATLFGIQHQNENLTRQSFLGTISPVTGFMITGDNATYAYTGVQAQYKIGKLNIIPSFTPGLYGEGDGKDLGHILEFKSEVQLSLDLFSNSELGFSYNHISNASIGDKNPGANSYMFNFLKRF
;
A
#
# COMPACT_ATOMS: atom_id res chain seq x y z
N MET A 1 -6.68 -31.02 3.01
CA MET A 1 -5.49 -31.05 2.14
C MET A 1 -5.36 -29.89 1.14
N LYS A 2 -6.42 -29.37 0.53
CA LYS A 2 -6.33 -28.22 -0.43
C LYS A 2 -5.87 -26.91 0.20
N HIS A 3 -6.20 -26.64 1.48
CA HIS A 3 -5.83 -25.40 2.17
C HIS A 3 -4.36 -25.37 2.63
N ILE A 4 -3.81 -26.52 3.01
CA ILE A 4 -2.39 -26.64 3.42
C ILE A 4 -1.47 -26.33 2.24
N ASN A 5 -1.80 -26.77 1.02
CA ASN A 5 -0.99 -26.48 -0.17
C ASN A 5 -1.02 -25.00 -0.58
N LYS A 6 -2.09 -24.25 -0.26
CA LYS A 6 -2.12 -22.80 -0.49
C LYS A 6 -1.25 -22.04 0.53
N LEU A 7 -1.31 -22.42 1.82
CA LEU A 7 -0.47 -21.82 2.85
C LEU A 7 1.02 -22.04 2.57
N ILE A 8 1.39 -23.24 2.12
CA ILE A 8 2.78 -23.58 1.78
C ILE A 8 3.27 -22.74 0.59
N LYS A 9 2.43 -22.48 -0.41
CA LYS A 9 2.80 -21.62 -1.55
C LYS A 9 2.97 -20.15 -1.14
N ILE A 10 2.15 -19.64 -0.22
CA ILE A 10 2.29 -18.29 0.32
C ILE A 10 3.55 -18.19 1.19
N LEU A 11 3.83 -19.20 2.01
CA LEU A 11 5.02 -19.25 2.84
C LEU A 11 6.31 -19.37 2.00
N LEU A 12 6.30 -20.14 0.92
CA LEU A 12 7.43 -20.23 -0.03
C LEU A 12 7.66 -18.89 -0.77
N PHE A 13 6.61 -18.14 -1.08
CA PHE A 13 6.75 -16.81 -1.68
C PHE A 13 7.39 -15.80 -0.71
N LEU A 14 7.03 -15.88 0.58
CA LEU A 14 7.66 -15.05 1.63
C LEU A 14 9.13 -15.44 1.90
N THR A 15 9.51 -16.71 1.78
CA THR A 15 10.90 -17.15 2.03
C THR A 15 11.86 -16.83 0.90
N CYS A 16 11.39 -16.64 -0.34
CA CYS A 16 12.23 -16.18 -1.46
C CYS A 16 12.79 -14.76 -1.29
N PHE A 17 12.24 -13.94 -0.38
CA PHE A 17 12.75 -12.59 -0.13
C PHE A 17 13.98 -12.54 0.81
N HIS A 18 14.40 -13.65 1.43
CA HIS A 18 15.51 -13.66 2.40
C HIS A 18 16.90 -13.75 1.77
N SER A 19 17.03 -13.82 0.45
CA SER A 19 18.32 -14.01 -0.23
C SER A 19 18.80 -12.83 -1.05
N ILE A 20 18.15 -11.66 -0.96
CA ILE A 20 18.61 -10.47 -1.66
C ILE A 20 19.73 -9.82 -0.85
N ALA A 21 20.97 -9.98 -1.30
CA ALA A 21 22.10 -9.24 -0.75
C ALA A 21 21.91 -7.75 -1.10
N PHE A 22 21.57 -6.94 -0.09
CA PHE A 22 21.46 -5.49 -0.22
C PHE A 22 22.87 -4.88 -0.12
N SER A 23 23.26 -4.13 -1.14
CA SER A 23 24.43 -3.25 -1.07
C SER A 23 24.03 -2.01 -0.29
N GLU A 24 24.71 -1.75 0.82
CA GLU A 24 24.45 -0.63 1.71
C GLU A 24 25.16 0.61 1.20
N GLU A 25 24.46 1.45 0.42
CA GLU A 25 24.93 2.80 0.15
C GLU A 25 24.19 3.77 1.08
N LYS A 26 24.89 4.22 2.14
CA LYS A 26 24.35 5.13 3.15
C LYS A 26 24.22 6.54 2.55
N LYS A 27 23.05 6.86 2.02
CA LYS A 27 22.70 8.21 1.60
C LYS A 27 22.32 9.02 2.84
N THR A 28 23.17 9.96 3.23
CA THR A 28 22.82 10.97 4.24
C THR A 28 21.78 11.92 3.64
N THR A 29 20.52 11.65 3.90
CA THR A 29 19.41 12.55 3.58
C THR A 29 19.00 13.31 4.83
N ILE A 30 18.82 14.62 4.72
CA ILE A 30 18.38 15.51 5.81
C ILE A 30 16.90 15.28 6.14
N ASN A 31 16.15 14.61 5.25
CA ASN A 31 14.73 14.31 5.39
C ASN A 31 14.52 12.80 5.43
N ASP A 32 14.39 12.27 6.62
CA ASP A 32 14.37 10.81 6.85
C ASP A 32 12.95 10.21 6.83
N HIS A 33 11.92 11.03 6.72
CA HIS A 33 10.53 10.61 6.81
C HIS A 33 9.68 11.21 5.70
N GLU A 34 8.95 10.37 4.98
CA GLU A 34 7.91 10.78 4.05
C GLU A 34 6.53 10.42 4.61
N TRP A 35 5.63 11.39 4.55
CA TRP A 35 4.23 11.22 4.88
C TRP A 35 3.38 11.41 3.64
N ASN A 36 2.50 10.46 3.36
CA ASN A 36 1.49 10.55 2.32
C ASN A 36 0.11 10.69 2.98
N PHE A 37 -0.53 11.82 2.74
CA PHE A 37 -1.93 12.07 3.11
C PHE A 37 -2.77 11.84 1.88
N TYR A 38 -3.80 11.02 2.00
CA TYR A 38 -4.62 10.70 0.85
C TYR A 38 -6.10 10.70 1.17
N SER A 39 -6.91 11.03 0.16
CA SER A 39 -8.36 10.93 0.20
C SER A 39 -8.92 10.52 -1.16
N GLY A 40 -10.09 9.90 -1.14
CA GLY A 40 -10.70 9.43 -2.38
C GLY A 40 -12.00 8.68 -2.15
N MET A 41 -12.23 7.67 -2.96
CA MET A 41 -13.43 6.85 -2.90
C MET A 41 -13.07 5.38 -2.73
N PHE A 42 -13.56 4.81 -1.64
CA PHE A 42 -13.50 3.38 -1.37
C PHE A 42 -14.56 2.66 -2.20
N ASP A 43 -14.19 1.54 -2.77
CA ASP A 43 -15.04 0.64 -3.53
C ASP A 43 -15.93 1.31 -4.59
N PHE A 44 -15.31 2.16 -5.41
CA PHE A 44 -16.02 2.92 -6.43
C PHE A 44 -16.74 2.03 -7.48
N SER A 45 -16.36 0.75 -7.58
CA SER A 45 -16.94 -0.22 -8.50
C SER A 45 -18.25 -0.86 -8.01
N ASP A 46 -18.60 -0.67 -6.73
CA ASP A 46 -19.85 -1.18 -6.12
C ASP A 46 -20.73 -0.02 -5.66
N ASP A 47 -21.80 0.29 -6.42
CA ASP A 47 -22.69 1.43 -6.17
C ASP A 47 -23.31 1.44 -4.77
N GLY A 48 -23.55 0.26 -4.18
CA GLY A 48 -24.17 0.10 -2.86
C GLY A 48 -23.18 0.21 -1.69
N LYS A 49 -21.86 0.28 -1.96
CA LYS A 49 -20.80 0.23 -0.95
C LYS A 49 -19.73 1.30 -1.13
N ARG A 50 -19.99 2.29 -1.97
CA ARG A 50 -19.11 3.46 -2.14
C ARG A 50 -19.08 4.31 -0.90
N ALA A 51 -17.87 4.63 -0.42
CA ALA A 51 -17.68 5.54 0.69
C ALA A 51 -16.51 6.48 0.41
N THR A 52 -16.56 7.70 0.92
CA THR A 52 -15.38 8.56 0.98
C THR A 52 -14.33 7.90 1.84
N LEU A 53 -13.06 7.98 1.47
CA LEU A 53 -11.97 7.49 2.28
C LEU A 53 -10.95 8.59 2.58
N PHE A 54 -10.30 8.47 3.74
CA PHE A 54 -9.15 9.25 4.15
C PHE A 54 -8.09 8.33 4.71
N GLY A 55 -6.82 8.68 4.51
CA GLY A 55 -5.75 7.88 5.08
C GLY A 55 -4.43 8.63 5.16
N ILE A 56 -3.52 7.98 5.86
CA ILE A 56 -2.15 8.44 6.08
C ILE A 56 -1.20 7.26 5.95
N GLN A 57 -0.08 7.47 5.28
CA GLN A 57 0.99 6.48 5.17
C GLN A 57 2.33 7.13 5.50
N HIS A 58 3.14 6.43 6.23
CA HIS A 58 4.49 6.81 6.60
C HIS A 58 5.52 5.89 5.95
N GLN A 59 6.60 6.48 5.46
CA GLN A 59 7.80 5.81 4.98
C GLN A 59 9.01 6.37 5.74
N ASN A 60 9.89 5.47 6.19
CA ASN A 60 11.18 5.85 6.74
C ASN A 60 12.25 5.65 5.67
N GLU A 61 12.83 6.74 5.17
CA GLU A 61 13.84 6.73 4.11
C GLU A 61 15.13 5.99 4.53
N ASN A 62 15.44 5.95 5.83
CA ASN A 62 16.61 5.24 6.34
C ASN A 62 16.51 3.71 6.16
N LEU A 63 15.28 3.20 5.99
CA LEU A 63 15.02 1.77 5.75
C LEU A 63 14.93 1.42 4.26
N THR A 64 15.07 2.41 3.40
CA THR A 64 15.04 2.24 1.94
C THR A 64 16.26 1.48 1.46
N ARG A 65 16.06 0.57 0.49
CA ARG A 65 17.10 -0.27 -0.10
C ARG A 65 17.01 -0.25 -1.62
N GLN A 66 18.18 -0.21 -2.26
CA GLN A 66 18.27 -0.40 -3.71
C GLN A 66 18.21 -1.90 -4.04
N SER A 67 17.42 -2.26 -5.04
CA SER A 67 17.27 -3.64 -5.51
C SER A 67 17.17 -3.67 -7.03
N PHE A 68 17.18 -4.87 -7.62
CA PHE A 68 16.90 -5.03 -9.05
C PHE A 68 15.45 -4.64 -9.44
N LEU A 69 14.55 -4.56 -8.44
CA LEU A 69 13.17 -4.07 -8.62
C LEU A 69 13.05 -2.55 -8.34
N GLY A 70 14.14 -1.80 -8.37
CA GLY A 70 14.17 -0.37 -8.06
C GLY A 70 14.42 -0.09 -6.59
N THR A 71 14.10 1.13 -6.18
CA THR A 71 14.22 1.60 -4.78
C THR A 71 13.04 1.06 -3.98
N ILE A 72 13.31 0.17 -3.00
CA ILE A 72 12.29 -0.45 -2.17
C ILE A 72 12.29 0.16 -0.78
N SER A 73 11.11 0.53 -0.29
CA SER A 73 10.91 1.17 1.01
C SER A 73 9.79 0.46 1.80
N PRO A 74 9.99 0.20 3.10
CA PRO A 74 8.91 -0.22 3.96
C PRO A 74 7.95 0.95 4.22
N VAL A 75 6.67 0.63 4.28
CA VAL A 75 5.60 1.59 4.56
C VAL A 75 4.65 1.06 5.62
N THR A 76 4.07 1.98 6.39
CA THR A 76 3.02 1.68 7.37
C THR A 76 1.96 2.76 7.26
N GLY A 77 0.69 2.38 7.31
CA GLY A 77 -0.39 3.35 7.15
C GLY A 77 -1.71 2.90 7.75
N PHE A 78 -2.63 3.85 7.71
CA PHE A 78 -3.99 3.69 8.20
C PHE A 78 -4.97 4.37 7.25
N MET A 79 -6.13 3.77 7.07
CA MET A 79 -7.23 4.29 6.28
C MET A 79 -8.55 4.15 7.04
N ILE A 80 -9.43 5.13 6.88
CA ILE A 80 -10.80 5.11 7.39
C ILE A 80 -11.75 5.56 6.29
N THR A 81 -12.94 4.98 6.25
CA THR A 81 -14.01 5.37 5.32
C THR A 81 -15.14 6.12 6.02
N GLY A 82 -15.99 6.78 5.24
CA GLY A 82 -17.21 7.42 5.75
C GLY A 82 -18.20 6.47 6.42
N ASP A 83 -18.12 5.18 6.11
CA ASP A 83 -18.91 4.10 6.72
C ASP A 83 -18.15 3.41 7.87
N ASN A 84 -17.18 4.09 8.48
CA ASN A 84 -16.37 3.60 9.60
C ASN A 84 -15.56 2.33 9.31
N ALA A 85 -15.42 1.89 8.05
CA ALA A 85 -14.49 0.83 7.73
C ALA A 85 -13.05 1.34 7.92
N THR A 86 -12.19 0.49 8.46
CA THR A 86 -10.81 0.82 8.79
C THR A 86 -9.83 -0.19 8.19
N TYR A 87 -8.63 0.27 7.85
CA TYR A 87 -7.56 -0.60 7.38
C TYR A 87 -6.22 -0.13 7.93
N ALA A 88 -5.62 -0.91 8.82
CA ALA A 88 -4.29 -0.68 9.35
C ALA A 88 -3.31 -1.64 8.66
N TYR A 89 -2.25 -1.13 8.04
CA TYR A 89 -1.40 -1.92 7.17
C TYR A 89 0.08 -1.59 7.31
N THR A 90 0.90 -2.58 6.94
CA THR A 90 2.33 -2.40 6.72
C THR A 90 2.75 -3.23 5.51
N GLY A 91 3.82 -2.84 4.84
CA GLY A 91 4.30 -3.56 3.67
C GLY A 91 5.44 -2.85 2.99
N VAL A 92 5.50 -2.96 1.68
CA VAL A 92 6.58 -2.41 0.88
C VAL A 92 6.04 -1.66 -0.35
N GLN A 93 6.77 -0.63 -0.75
CA GLN A 93 6.60 0.01 -2.05
C GLN A 93 7.92 0.01 -2.82
N ALA A 94 7.82 0.00 -4.15
CA ALA A 94 8.94 0.28 -5.03
C ALA A 94 8.73 1.65 -5.69
N GLN A 95 9.81 2.38 -5.94
CA GLN A 95 9.73 3.69 -6.61
C GLN A 95 10.55 3.69 -7.88
N TYR A 96 9.91 4.12 -8.97
CA TYR A 96 10.53 4.32 -10.28
C TYR A 96 10.33 5.77 -10.71
N LYS A 97 11.42 6.44 -11.07
CA LYS A 97 11.38 7.86 -11.48
C LYS A 97 11.67 8.03 -12.97
N ILE A 98 10.75 8.69 -13.67
CA ILE A 98 10.87 9.03 -15.10
C ILE A 98 10.71 10.56 -15.24
N GLY A 99 11.81 11.27 -15.26
CA GLY A 99 11.80 12.74 -15.22
C GLY A 99 11.19 13.26 -13.91
N LYS A 100 10.03 13.93 -13.99
CA LYS A 100 9.27 14.43 -12.83
C LYS A 100 8.16 13.46 -12.38
N LEU A 101 7.91 12.39 -13.15
CA LEU A 101 6.90 11.39 -12.83
C LEU A 101 7.51 10.30 -11.95
N ASN A 102 6.86 10.01 -10.84
CA ASN A 102 7.14 8.87 -9.98
C ASN A 102 6.03 7.82 -10.18
N ILE A 103 6.41 6.57 -10.37
CA ILE A 103 5.51 5.40 -10.44
C ILE A 103 5.82 4.54 -9.23
N ILE A 104 4.83 4.35 -8.36
CA ILE A 104 5.02 3.75 -7.05
C ILE A 104 4.04 2.58 -6.85
N PRO A 105 4.39 1.37 -7.32
CA PRO A 105 3.65 0.17 -6.94
C PRO A 105 3.92 -0.20 -5.49
N SER A 106 2.90 -0.67 -4.78
CA SER A 106 3.01 -1.15 -3.41
C SER A 106 2.18 -2.40 -3.15
N PHE A 107 2.62 -3.16 -2.15
CA PHE A 107 1.90 -4.31 -1.62
C PHE A 107 1.93 -4.24 -0.09
N THR A 108 0.75 -4.12 0.52
CA THR A 108 0.60 -3.86 1.94
C THR A 108 -0.47 -4.76 2.55
N PRO A 109 -0.10 -5.89 3.16
CA PRO A 109 -0.98 -6.65 4.02
C PRO A 109 -1.43 -5.83 5.22
N GLY A 110 -2.65 -6.07 5.74
CA GLY A 110 -3.17 -5.32 6.86
C GLY A 110 -4.41 -5.94 7.48
N LEU A 111 -4.87 -5.30 8.55
CA LEU A 111 -6.08 -5.66 9.28
C LEU A 111 -7.22 -4.73 8.86
N TYR A 112 -8.28 -5.32 8.39
CA TYR A 112 -9.48 -4.64 7.95
C TYR A 112 -10.61 -4.83 8.97
N GLY A 113 -11.27 -3.72 9.32
CA GLY A 113 -12.53 -3.72 10.05
C GLY A 113 -13.62 -3.11 9.17
N GLU A 114 -14.72 -3.83 8.98
CA GLU A 114 -15.78 -3.45 8.04
C GLU A 114 -16.59 -2.20 8.49
N GLY A 115 -16.70 -1.96 9.81
CA GLY A 115 -17.59 -0.92 10.34
C GLY A 115 -19.02 -1.12 9.85
N ASP A 116 -19.62 -0.05 9.27
CA ASP A 116 -20.92 -0.06 8.61
C ASP A 116 -20.77 -0.25 7.08
N GLY A 117 -19.55 -0.46 6.61
CA GLY A 117 -19.20 -0.52 5.20
C GLY A 117 -19.31 -1.92 4.59
N LYS A 118 -18.38 -2.24 3.69
CA LYS A 118 -18.34 -3.51 2.97
C LYS A 118 -17.61 -4.59 3.76
N ASP A 119 -18.26 -5.73 3.97
CA ASP A 119 -17.61 -6.93 4.51
C ASP A 119 -16.76 -7.59 3.40
N LEU A 120 -15.43 -7.58 3.58
CA LEU A 120 -14.48 -8.18 2.64
C LEU A 120 -14.23 -9.68 2.88
N GLY A 121 -14.83 -10.24 3.94
CA GLY A 121 -14.83 -11.67 4.21
C GLY A 121 -13.72 -12.16 5.11
N HIS A 122 -12.75 -11.35 5.47
CA HIS A 122 -11.67 -11.72 6.40
C HIS A 122 -11.04 -10.48 7.03
N ILE A 123 -10.54 -10.62 8.26
CA ILE A 123 -9.84 -9.53 8.95
C ILE A 123 -8.47 -9.23 8.33
N LEU A 124 -7.78 -10.25 7.81
CA LEU A 124 -6.52 -10.08 7.10
C LEU A 124 -6.81 -9.86 5.61
N GLU A 125 -6.44 -8.68 5.13
CA GLU A 125 -6.60 -8.27 3.74
C GLU A 125 -5.25 -7.85 3.15
N PHE A 126 -5.15 -7.87 1.82
CA PHE A 126 -3.97 -7.48 1.07
C PHE A 126 -4.32 -6.35 0.12
N LYS A 127 -3.66 -5.20 0.28
CA LYS A 127 -3.81 -4.06 -0.62
C LYS A 127 -2.68 -4.08 -1.65
N SER A 128 -3.04 -4.13 -2.92
CA SER A 128 -2.15 -3.87 -4.05
C SER A 128 -2.49 -2.50 -4.63
N GLU A 129 -1.50 -1.62 -4.78
CA GLU A 129 -1.70 -0.24 -5.21
C GLU A 129 -0.68 0.15 -6.26
N VAL A 130 -1.09 1.01 -7.19
CA VAL A 130 -0.20 1.77 -8.08
C VAL A 130 -0.52 3.25 -7.91
N GLN A 131 0.50 4.02 -7.51
CA GLN A 131 0.44 5.47 -7.41
C GLN A 131 1.29 6.11 -8.50
N LEU A 132 0.76 7.17 -9.11
CA LEU A 132 1.48 8.08 -10.00
C LEU A 132 1.57 9.43 -9.31
N SER A 133 2.77 9.97 -9.14
CA SER A 133 2.95 11.30 -8.54
C SER A 133 3.91 12.16 -9.33
N LEU A 134 3.76 13.48 -9.18
CA LEU A 134 4.60 14.49 -9.80
C LEU A 134 5.26 15.33 -8.72
N ASP A 135 6.55 15.60 -8.89
CA ASP A 135 7.28 16.54 -8.06
C ASP A 135 6.65 17.94 -8.22
N LEU A 136 6.13 18.52 -7.13
CA LEU A 136 5.44 19.80 -7.14
C LEU A 136 6.36 20.92 -6.67
N PHE A 137 6.90 20.78 -5.46
CA PHE A 137 7.88 21.69 -4.84
C PHE A 137 8.99 20.88 -4.18
N SER A 138 9.97 21.58 -3.60
CA SER A 138 10.99 20.91 -2.78
C SER A 138 10.33 20.03 -1.72
N ASN A 139 10.66 18.74 -1.72
CA ASN A 139 10.17 17.75 -0.77
C ASN A 139 8.65 17.49 -0.77
N SER A 140 7.94 17.79 -1.87
CA SER A 140 6.48 17.57 -1.97
C SER A 140 6.09 17.02 -3.32
N GLU A 141 5.13 16.11 -3.33
CA GLU A 141 4.56 15.51 -4.54
C GLU A 141 3.03 15.52 -4.48
N LEU A 142 2.38 15.65 -5.63
CA LEU A 142 0.96 15.35 -5.79
C LEU A 142 0.80 14.12 -6.66
N GLY A 143 -0.12 13.25 -6.25
CA GLY A 143 -0.34 12.00 -6.92
C GLY A 143 -1.80 11.59 -7.03
N PHE A 144 -1.99 10.56 -7.83
CA PHE A 144 -3.23 9.81 -7.95
C PHE A 144 -2.89 8.33 -7.85
N SER A 145 -3.70 7.58 -7.11
CA SER A 145 -3.48 6.14 -6.99
C SER A 145 -4.78 5.35 -7.17
N TYR A 146 -4.59 4.11 -7.58
CA TYR A 146 -5.60 3.07 -7.64
C TYR A 146 -5.15 1.90 -6.81
N ASN A 147 -6.03 1.34 -5.99
CA ASN A 147 -5.76 0.11 -5.25
C ASN A 147 -6.89 -0.91 -5.37
N HIS A 148 -6.51 -2.14 -5.09
CA HIS A 148 -7.39 -3.27 -4.85
C HIS A 148 -7.07 -3.90 -3.51
N ILE A 149 -8.09 -4.08 -2.67
CA ILE A 149 -8.00 -4.79 -1.39
C ILE A 149 -8.76 -6.09 -1.50
N SER A 150 -8.16 -7.21 -1.11
CA SER A 150 -8.79 -8.52 -1.09
C SER A 150 -8.06 -9.49 -0.16
N ASN A 151 -8.76 -10.53 0.31
CA ASN A 151 -8.17 -11.53 1.22
C ASN A 151 -7.49 -12.71 0.50
N ALA A 152 -7.25 -12.62 -0.80
CA ALA A 152 -6.65 -13.70 -1.59
C ALA A 152 -7.36 -15.07 -1.44
N SER A 153 -8.66 -15.06 -1.15
CA SER A 153 -9.49 -16.24 -0.91
C SER A 153 -9.06 -17.11 0.28
N ILE A 154 -8.50 -16.48 1.33
CA ILE A 154 -8.25 -17.15 2.62
C ILE A 154 -9.51 -17.16 3.50
N GLY A 155 -10.44 -16.22 3.32
CA GLY A 155 -11.77 -16.23 3.95
C GLY A 155 -12.80 -17.06 3.18
N ASP A 156 -14.01 -17.12 3.72
CA ASP A 156 -15.14 -17.86 3.12
C ASP A 156 -15.67 -17.15 1.86
N LYS A 157 -15.50 -15.84 1.77
CA LYS A 157 -15.81 -15.00 0.61
C LYS A 157 -14.67 -14.03 0.34
N ASN A 158 -14.58 -13.54 -0.88
CA ASN A 158 -13.55 -12.58 -1.30
C ASN A 158 -14.12 -11.62 -2.34
N PRO A 159 -15.04 -10.71 -1.96
CA PRO A 159 -15.63 -9.77 -2.91
C PRO A 159 -14.63 -8.70 -3.38
N GLY A 160 -13.61 -8.41 -2.56
CA GLY A 160 -12.65 -7.33 -2.80
C GLY A 160 -13.27 -5.94 -2.82
N ALA A 161 -12.43 -4.92 -2.85
CA ALA A 161 -12.81 -3.51 -3.02
C ALA A 161 -11.78 -2.78 -3.87
N ASN A 162 -12.27 -1.92 -4.77
CA ASN A 162 -11.44 -1.09 -5.65
C ASN A 162 -11.56 0.38 -5.25
N SER A 163 -10.44 1.05 -5.05
CA SER A 163 -10.46 2.44 -4.62
C SER A 163 -9.54 3.30 -5.48
N TYR A 164 -9.86 4.58 -5.60
CA TYR A 164 -8.96 5.58 -6.13
C TYR A 164 -8.75 6.70 -5.12
N MET A 165 -7.57 7.31 -5.16
CA MET A 165 -7.17 8.33 -4.19
C MET A 165 -6.35 9.44 -4.85
N PHE A 166 -6.51 10.63 -4.30
CA PHE A 166 -5.58 11.74 -4.48
C PHE A 166 -4.61 11.74 -3.32
N ASN A 167 -3.33 11.95 -3.61
CA ASN A 167 -2.22 11.79 -2.69
C ASN A 167 -1.44 13.10 -2.59
N PHE A 168 -1.08 13.48 -1.37
CA PHE A 168 -0.12 14.54 -1.10
C PHE A 168 1.01 13.98 -0.25
N LEU A 169 2.21 13.89 -0.84
CA LEU A 169 3.40 13.39 -0.19
C LEU A 169 4.27 14.56 0.26
N LYS A 170 4.81 14.45 1.47
CA LYS A 170 5.69 15.44 2.06
C LYS A 170 6.84 14.77 2.79
N ARG A 171 8.07 15.15 2.45
CA ARG A 171 9.30 14.75 3.16
C ARG A 171 9.67 15.79 4.19
N PHE A 172 10.01 15.32 5.40
CA PHE A 172 10.40 16.13 6.55
C PHE A 172 11.79 15.77 7.02
#